data_c35e6de8edb0fe9ef5c72f639d577e1b
#
_entry.id   c35e6de8edb0fe9ef5c72f639d577e1b
#
_cell.length_a   1.000
_cell.length_b   1.000
_cell.length_c   1.000
_cell.angle_alpha   90.00
_cell.angle_beta   90.00
_cell.angle_gamma   90.00
#
_symmetry.space_group_name_H-M   'P 1'
#
loop_
_entity.id
_entity.type
_entity.pdbx_description
1 polymer ?
#
loop_
_entity_poly.entity_id
_entity_poly.type
_entity_poly.pdbx_seq_one_letter_code
_entity_poly.pdbx_strand_id
1 'polypeptide(L)'
;MLLTIRGTIGRVAIVPKSLDGANITQDTVRIRVSSEDDPLYVFYALQCPQVQRKIELNTVGQAVKGINVAEVRKLEVFHPSGAEQKNIVQILSVWDKAITATERLLFNSHEQKEALIQQLLTGNRRLSREDKKFGLKKTTFGYIPADWEYPKIDVICSQLLEKNISGADYPVLSCSKHAGFVDSLKYFKKRVYSEDTSGYRVIPKDCFGFPANHIEEGSIGLQKIYEIGLVSPIYVVFVADQEKVNNDYLYALLKTEHYRQVFSAATNSSVDRRGSLRWKEFSSIHVPLPPLKEQNEIAAVIAIADKEIEALKSKLKCIKEEKNALMQQLLTGNLRVKMNGVAQNTQEISEI
;
A
#
# COMPACT_ATOMS: atom_id res chain seq x y z
N MET A 1 2.80 11.97 -29.91
CA MET A 1 3.33 11.23 -28.76
C MET A 1 4.46 12.05 -28.12
N LEU A 2 4.66 11.95 -26.82
CA LEU A 2 5.72 12.66 -26.08
C LEU A 2 6.61 11.63 -25.37
N LEU A 3 7.91 11.97 -25.26
CA LEU A 3 8.89 11.22 -24.47
C LEU A 3 9.66 12.23 -23.61
N THR A 4 9.75 11.96 -22.30
CA THR A 4 10.53 12.78 -21.38
C THR A 4 12.02 12.50 -21.53
N ILE A 5 12.82 13.56 -21.65
CA ILE A 5 14.29 13.49 -21.86
C ILE A 5 15.10 14.09 -20.72
N ARG A 6 14.46 14.74 -19.73
CA ARG A 6 15.08 15.29 -18.52
C ARG A 6 14.20 15.02 -17.29
N GLY A 7 14.81 14.99 -16.12
CA GLY A 7 14.13 14.67 -14.87
C GLY A 7 13.72 13.21 -14.80
N THR A 8 12.44 12.91 -14.93
CA THR A 8 11.95 11.53 -15.04
C THR A 8 12.03 11.05 -16.48
N ILE A 9 13.20 10.58 -16.89
CA ILE A 9 13.51 10.20 -18.28
C ILE A 9 12.78 8.93 -18.71
N GLY A 10 12.47 8.83 -20.02
CA GLY A 10 11.93 7.62 -20.63
C GLY A 10 10.42 7.43 -20.50
N ARG A 11 9.71 8.35 -19.87
CA ARG A 11 8.24 8.28 -19.82
C ARG A 11 7.64 8.64 -21.18
N VAL A 12 6.74 7.80 -21.66
CA VAL A 12 6.05 7.98 -22.93
C VAL A 12 4.58 8.28 -22.66
N ALA A 13 4.02 9.22 -23.40
CA ALA A 13 2.60 9.57 -23.34
C ALA A 13 2.02 9.83 -24.73
N ILE A 14 0.79 9.38 -24.95
CA ILE A 14 0.01 9.76 -26.12
C ILE A 14 -0.73 11.06 -25.80
N VAL A 15 -0.56 12.08 -26.64
CA VAL A 15 -1.24 13.37 -26.47
C VAL A 15 -2.71 13.22 -26.88
N PRO A 16 -3.66 13.48 -25.98
CA PRO A 16 -5.07 13.44 -26.32
C PRO A 16 -5.42 14.61 -27.27
N LYS A 17 -6.47 14.43 -28.08
CA LYS A 17 -6.94 15.45 -29.03
C LYS A 17 -7.24 16.80 -28.37
N SER A 18 -7.69 16.78 -27.12
CA SER A 18 -7.98 18.02 -26.35
C SER A 18 -6.76 18.89 -26.08
N LEU A 19 -5.54 18.35 -26.23
CA LEU A 19 -4.26 19.05 -26.08
C LEU A 19 -3.58 19.30 -27.43
N ASP A 20 -4.28 19.17 -28.55
CA ASP A 20 -3.72 19.52 -29.87
C ASP A 20 -3.38 21.00 -29.91
N GLY A 21 -2.19 21.33 -30.40
CA GLY A 21 -1.66 22.71 -30.43
C GLY A 21 -1.02 23.18 -29.11
N ALA A 22 -1.03 22.37 -28.04
CA ALA A 22 -0.38 22.73 -26.79
C ALA A 22 1.15 22.77 -26.92
N ASN A 23 1.78 23.67 -26.17
CA ASN A 23 3.24 23.77 -26.07
C ASN A 23 3.80 22.69 -25.12
N ILE A 24 5.04 22.28 -25.40
CA ILE A 24 5.83 21.36 -24.55
C ILE A 24 7.07 22.07 -24.01
N THR A 25 7.56 21.66 -22.87
CA THR A 25 8.82 22.15 -22.30
C THR A 25 10.02 21.51 -22.98
N GLN A 26 11.20 22.07 -22.75
CA GLN A 26 12.49 21.52 -23.20
C GLN A 26 12.84 20.15 -22.60
N ASP A 27 12.10 19.70 -21.60
CA ASP A 27 12.32 18.41 -20.91
C ASP A 27 11.62 17.24 -21.60
N THR A 28 10.90 17.53 -22.69
CA THR A 28 10.12 16.56 -23.46
C THR A 28 10.39 16.70 -24.95
N VAL A 29 10.40 15.58 -25.67
CA VAL A 29 10.46 15.58 -27.14
C VAL A 29 9.15 15.06 -27.72
N ARG A 30 8.75 15.62 -28.84
CA ARG A 30 7.63 15.14 -29.63
C ARG A 30 8.11 14.07 -30.62
N ILE A 31 7.49 12.89 -30.55
CA ILE A 31 7.68 11.83 -31.50
C ILE A 31 6.49 11.82 -32.48
N ARG A 32 6.79 11.99 -33.76
CA ARG A 32 5.81 11.81 -34.84
C ARG A 32 5.90 10.38 -35.33
N VAL A 33 4.78 9.67 -35.27
CA VAL A 33 4.67 8.30 -35.78
C VAL A 33 4.32 8.37 -37.25
N SER A 34 4.89 7.47 -38.06
CA SER A 34 4.54 7.30 -39.47
C SER A 34 3.05 6.98 -39.63
N SER A 35 2.46 7.34 -40.75
CA SER A 35 1.09 6.97 -41.08
C SER A 35 0.91 5.45 -41.32
N GLU A 36 1.99 4.73 -41.54
CA GLU A 36 2.03 3.28 -41.72
C GLU A 36 2.02 2.49 -40.40
N ASP A 37 2.35 3.18 -39.30
CA ASP A 37 2.51 2.58 -37.98
C ASP A 37 1.32 2.89 -37.06
N ASP A 38 1.00 1.92 -36.20
CA ASP A 38 0.02 2.14 -35.12
C ASP A 38 0.66 2.95 -33.98
N PRO A 39 0.14 4.13 -33.62
CA PRO A 39 0.72 4.96 -32.55
C PRO A 39 0.74 4.26 -31.19
N LEU A 40 -0.23 3.39 -30.90
CA LEU A 40 -0.27 2.58 -29.66
C LEU A 40 0.82 1.50 -29.67
N TYR A 41 1.12 0.93 -30.86
CA TYR A 41 2.23 -0.01 -30.98
C TYR A 41 3.56 0.67 -30.63
N VAL A 42 3.83 1.83 -31.24
CA VAL A 42 5.04 2.62 -30.95
C VAL A 42 5.11 3.04 -29.49
N PHE A 43 3.97 3.39 -28.89
CA PHE A 43 3.86 3.70 -27.46
C PHE A 43 4.30 2.51 -26.58
N TYR A 44 3.82 1.29 -26.87
CA TYR A 44 4.25 0.11 -26.13
C TYR A 44 5.70 -0.27 -26.42
N ALA A 45 6.14 -0.18 -27.68
CA ALA A 45 7.51 -0.47 -28.06
C ALA A 45 8.52 0.41 -27.33
N LEU A 46 8.25 1.69 -27.18
CA LEU A 46 9.09 2.62 -26.41
C LEU A 46 9.09 2.32 -24.89
N GLN A 47 8.06 1.70 -24.36
CA GLN A 47 7.99 1.26 -22.96
C GLN A 47 8.61 -0.12 -22.73
N CYS A 48 8.97 -0.84 -23.79
CA CYS A 48 9.61 -2.15 -23.66
C CYS A 48 10.89 -2.06 -22.81
N PRO A 49 11.11 -2.98 -21.84
CA PRO A 49 12.27 -2.94 -20.96
C PRO A 49 13.61 -2.82 -21.68
N GLN A 50 13.76 -3.42 -22.85
CA GLN A 50 14.99 -3.33 -23.66
C GLN A 50 15.23 -1.90 -24.17
N VAL A 51 14.18 -1.21 -24.63
CA VAL A 51 14.27 0.19 -25.10
C VAL A 51 14.50 1.10 -23.92
N GLN A 52 13.79 0.90 -22.81
CA GLN A 52 13.99 1.67 -21.57
C GLN A 52 15.41 1.53 -21.02
N ARG A 53 15.99 0.34 -21.07
CA ARG A 53 17.39 0.11 -20.70
C ARG A 53 18.36 0.84 -21.62
N LYS A 54 18.11 0.88 -22.95
CA LYS A 54 18.92 1.70 -23.89
C LYS A 54 18.82 3.20 -23.57
N ILE A 55 17.64 3.70 -23.20
CA ILE A 55 17.44 5.08 -22.76
C ILE A 55 18.27 5.35 -21.49
N GLU A 56 18.20 4.47 -20.50
CA GLU A 56 18.91 4.59 -19.23
C GLU A 56 20.45 4.60 -19.43
N LEU A 57 20.97 3.70 -20.26
CA LEU A 57 22.41 3.61 -20.57
C LEU A 57 22.94 4.85 -21.31
N ASN A 58 22.12 5.52 -22.10
CA ASN A 58 22.49 6.75 -22.83
C ASN A 58 22.13 8.04 -22.06
N THR A 59 21.71 7.90 -20.81
CA THR A 59 21.41 9.01 -19.92
C THR A 59 22.68 9.53 -19.27
N VAL A 60 22.94 10.84 -19.36
CA VAL A 60 24.11 11.52 -18.80
C VAL A 60 23.69 12.60 -17.80
N GLY A 61 24.61 12.98 -16.91
CA GLY A 61 24.44 14.03 -15.91
C GLY A 61 24.40 13.52 -14.47
N GLN A 62 25.02 14.29 -13.56
CA GLN A 62 25.08 13.94 -12.13
C GLN A 62 23.92 14.58 -11.33
N ALA A 63 23.72 15.89 -11.50
CA ALA A 63 22.69 16.63 -10.77
C ALA A 63 21.32 16.58 -11.49
N VAL A 64 21.31 16.78 -12.80
CA VAL A 64 20.11 16.63 -13.63
C VAL A 64 20.41 15.63 -14.73
N LYS A 65 19.82 14.45 -14.62
CA LYS A 65 19.95 13.42 -15.63
C LYS A 65 19.18 13.81 -16.90
N GLY A 66 19.77 13.52 -18.07
CA GLY A 66 19.14 13.81 -19.35
C GLY A 66 19.63 12.86 -20.44
N ILE A 67 18.83 12.66 -21.48
CA ILE A 67 19.21 11.97 -22.71
C ILE A 67 19.15 12.96 -23.88
N ASN A 68 20.16 12.91 -24.76
CA ASN A 68 20.19 13.78 -25.93
C ASN A 68 19.14 13.31 -26.97
N VAL A 69 18.51 14.27 -27.66
CA VAL A 69 17.57 13.99 -28.76
C VAL A 69 18.20 13.13 -29.85
N ALA A 70 19.51 13.32 -30.11
CA ALA A 70 20.25 12.49 -31.08
C ALA A 70 20.28 11.02 -30.68
N GLU A 71 20.40 10.72 -29.38
CA GLU A 71 20.37 9.34 -28.87
C GLU A 71 18.94 8.76 -28.91
N VAL A 72 17.92 9.58 -28.66
CA VAL A 72 16.52 9.16 -28.82
C VAL A 72 16.23 8.74 -30.27
N ARG A 73 16.81 9.42 -31.25
CA ARG A 73 16.64 9.07 -32.68
C ARG A 73 17.31 7.74 -33.07
N LYS A 74 18.26 7.26 -32.28
CA LYS A 74 18.96 5.98 -32.51
C LYS A 74 18.25 4.79 -31.84
N LEU A 75 17.14 5.04 -31.13
CA LEU A 75 16.39 3.96 -30.50
C LEU A 75 15.77 3.07 -31.57
N GLU A 76 16.13 1.82 -31.53
CA GLU A 76 15.60 0.78 -32.40
C GLU A 76 14.47 0.05 -31.71
N VAL A 77 13.38 -0.17 -32.42
CA VAL A 77 12.22 -0.97 -32.01
C VAL A 77 11.98 -2.07 -33.03
N PHE A 78 11.46 -3.21 -32.57
CA PHE A 78 10.98 -4.25 -33.46
C PHE A 78 9.81 -3.68 -34.29
N HIS A 79 9.82 -3.92 -35.62
CA HIS A 79 8.86 -3.32 -36.54
C HIS A 79 8.13 -4.42 -37.36
N PRO A 80 7.06 -5.01 -36.81
CA PRO A 80 6.26 -6.02 -37.54
C PRO A 80 5.30 -5.34 -38.51
N SER A 81 4.60 -6.16 -39.32
CA SER A 81 3.58 -5.65 -40.22
C SER A 81 2.48 -4.88 -39.49
N GLY A 82 1.85 -3.90 -40.13
CA GLY A 82 0.77 -3.10 -39.52
C GLY A 82 -0.38 -3.95 -39.00
N ALA A 83 -0.67 -5.09 -39.59
CA ALA A 83 -1.67 -6.04 -39.11
C ALA A 83 -1.24 -6.68 -37.76
N GLU A 84 0.03 -7.10 -37.67
CA GLU A 84 0.58 -7.64 -36.42
C GLU A 84 0.70 -6.58 -35.32
N GLN A 85 1.07 -5.33 -35.67
CA GLN A 85 1.06 -4.20 -34.75
C GLN A 85 -0.32 -4.03 -34.08
N LYS A 86 -1.40 -4.04 -34.88
CA LYS A 86 -2.79 -3.95 -34.37
C LYS A 86 -3.14 -5.10 -33.42
N ASN A 87 -2.75 -6.32 -33.76
CA ASN A 87 -3.01 -7.48 -32.88
C ASN A 87 -2.25 -7.37 -31.55
N ILE A 88 -0.97 -6.97 -31.59
CA ILE A 88 -0.18 -6.72 -30.38
C ILE A 88 -0.83 -5.64 -29.53
N VAL A 89 -1.27 -4.53 -30.13
CA VAL A 89 -1.97 -3.45 -29.43
C VAL A 89 -3.26 -3.96 -28.77
N GLN A 90 -4.06 -4.77 -29.50
CA GLN A 90 -5.28 -5.33 -28.91
C GLN A 90 -4.97 -6.17 -27.66
N ILE A 91 -3.97 -7.07 -27.74
CA ILE A 91 -3.56 -7.90 -26.61
C ILE A 91 -3.12 -7.04 -25.44
N LEU A 92 -2.17 -6.12 -25.63
CA LEU A 92 -1.63 -5.30 -24.56
C LEU A 92 -2.67 -4.34 -23.97
N SER A 93 -3.60 -3.84 -24.78
CA SER A 93 -4.71 -2.99 -24.31
C SER A 93 -5.69 -3.72 -23.38
N VAL A 94 -5.88 -5.05 -23.56
CA VAL A 94 -6.68 -5.84 -22.61
C VAL A 94 -6.03 -5.88 -21.24
N TRP A 95 -4.71 -6.04 -21.18
CA TRP A 95 -3.96 -6.00 -19.94
C TRP A 95 -4.02 -4.61 -19.26
N ASP A 96 -3.93 -3.51 -20.02
CA ASP A 96 -4.07 -2.17 -19.46
C ASP A 96 -5.46 -1.93 -18.88
N LYS A 97 -6.50 -2.41 -19.56
CA LYS A 97 -7.87 -2.36 -19.03
C LYS A 97 -8.00 -3.18 -17.74
N ALA A 98 -7.40 -4.36 -17.67
CA ALA A 98 -7.41 -5.20 -16.47
C ALA A 98 -6.67 -4.54 -15.30
N ILE A 99 -5.50 -3.93 -15.55
CA ILE A 99 -4.73 -3.17 -14.56
C ILE A 99 -5.57 -2.01 -14.03
N THR A 100 -6.10 -1.16 -14.91
CA THR A 100 -6.91 0.01 -14.54
C THR A 100 -8.16 -0.40 -13.74
N ALA A 101 -8.85 -1.45 -14.16
CA ALA A 101 -10.01 -1.97 -13.44
C ALA A 101 -9.64 -2.48 -12.04
N THR A 102 -8.52 -3.20 -11.92
CA THR A 102 -8.04 -3.72 -10.62
C THR A 102 -7.57 -2.59 -9.70
N GLU A 103 -6.90 -1.56 -10.23
CA GLU A 103 -6.51 -0.37 -9.47
C GLU A 103 -7.74 0.39 -8.94
N ARG A 104 -8.79 0.51 -9.76
CA ARG A 104 -10.05 1.12 -9.34
C ARG A 104 -10.77 0.30 -8.26
N LEU A 105 -10.79 -1.03 -8.40
CA LEU A 105 -11.34 -1.92 -7.37
C LEU A 105 -10.57 -1.77 -6.06
N LEU A 106 -9.26 -1.77 -6.10
CA LEU A 106 -8.41 -1.60 -4.93
C LEU A 106 -8.68 -0.25 -4.22
N PHE A 107 -8.78 0.83 -4.99
CA PHE A 107 -9.14 2.14 -4.45
C PHE A 107 -10.52 2.12 -3.77
N ASN A 108 -11.53 1.58 -4.45
CA ASN A 108 -12.89 1.50 -3.90
C ASN A 108 -12.95 0.62 -2.64
N SER A 109 -12.21 -0.50 -2.59
CA SER A 109 -12.15 -1.37 -1.40
C SER A 109 -11.50 -0.65 -0.20
N HIS A 110 -10.50 0.20 -0.44
CA HIS A 110 -9.94 1.05 0.63
C HIS A 110 -10.97 2.05 1.17
N GLU A 111 -11.65 2.79 0.29
CA GLU A 111 -12.69 3.74 0.68
C GLU A 111 -13.86 3.07 1.43
N GLN A 112 -14.28 1.89 0.96
CA GLN A 112 -15.32 1.11 1.64
C GLN A 112 -14.88 0.65 3.03
N LYS A 113 -13.63 0.18 3.18
CA LYS A 113 -13.09 -0.21 4.48
C LYS A 113 -13.09 0.97 5.45
N GLU A 114 -12.58 2.13 5.03
CA GLU A 114 -12.56 3.35 5.86
C GLU A 114 -13.97 3.76 6.31
N ALA A 115 -14.94 3.76 5.39
CA ALA A 115 -16.34 4.06 5.70
C ALA A 115 -16.96 3.04 6.67
N LEU A 116 -16.68 1.74 6.49
CA LEU A 116 -17.13 0.68 7.39
C LEU A 116 -16.53 0.85 8.79
N ILE A 117 -15.25 1.07 8.89
CA ILE A 117 -14.55 1.32 10.16
C ILE A 117 -15.22 2.48 10.89
N GLN A 118 -15.43 3.61 10.22
CA GLN A 118 -16.07 4.77 10.82
C GLN A 118 -17.48 4.46 11.32
N GLN A 119 -18.29 3.75 10.55
CA GLN A 119 -19.66 3.43 10.93
C GLN A 119 -19.76 2.41 12.06
N LEU A 120 -18.91 1.37 12.03
CA LEU A 120 -18.95 0.28 13.01
C LEU A 120 -18.34 0.68 14.34
N LEU A 121 -17.20 1.39 14.34
CA LEU A 121 -16.51 1.79 15.56
C LEU A 121 -17.19 2.97 16.30
N THR A 122 -18.09 3.69 15.63
CA THR A 122 -18.92 4.72 16.29
C THR A 122 -20.29 4.17 16.73
N GLY A 123 -20.64 2.96 16.33
CA GLY A 123 -21.96 2.36 16.57
C GLY A 123 -23.07 2.98 15.72
N ASN A 124 -22.74 3.83 14.73
CA ASN A 124 -23.73 4.38 13.77
C ASN A 124 -24.34 3.27 12.92
N ARG A 125 -23.61 2.18 12.70
CA ARG A 125 -24.11 0.96 12.10
C ARG A 125 -23.83 -0.21 13.02
N ARG A 126 -24.87 -1.00 13.32
CA ARG A 126 -24.78 -2.23 14.14
C ARG A 126 -24.83 -3.45 13.22
N LEU A 127 -24.09 -4.48 13.57
CA LEU A 127 -24.09 -5.78 12.85
C LEU A 127 -25.19 -6.69 13.37
N SER A 128 -25.66 -6.48 14.62
CA SER A 128 -26.77 -7.23 15.21
C SER A 128 -28.07 -6.96 14.44
N ARG A 129 -28.76 -8.04 14.05
CA ARG A 129 -30.07 -8.00 13.38
C ARG A 129 -31.25 -7.70 14.32
N GLU A 130 -31.00 -7.45 15.59
CA GLU A 130 -32.08 -7.09 16.50
C GLU A 130 -32.46 -5.63 16.27
N ASP A 131 -33.71 -5.41 15.82
CA ASP A 131 -34.31 -4.07 15.58
C ASP A 131 -34.52 -3.27 16.89
N LYS A 132 -33.70 -3.48 17.91
CA LYS A 132 -33.74 -2.67 19.13
C LYS A 132 -33.16 -1.30 18.83
N LYS A 133 -34.00 -0.28 18.84
CA LYS A 133 -33.58 1.11 18.86
C LYS A 133 -32.89 1.37 20.19
N PHE A 134 -31.56 1.21 20.21
CA PHE A 134 -30.75 1.62 21.36
C PHE A 134 -30.73 3.16 21.38
N GLY A 135 -30.97 3.75 22.57
CA GLY A 135 -30.73 5.17 22.77
C GLY A 135 -29.25 5.49 22.50
N LEU A 136 -28.96 6.78 22.32
CA LEU A 136 -27.56 7.24 22.22
C LEU A 136 -27.18 7.96 23.52
N LYS A 137 -25.95 7.80 23.95
CA LYS A 137 -25.35 8.59 25.05
C LYS A 137 -24.20 9.45 24.51
N LYS A 138 -24.11 10.67 25.02
CA LYS A 138 -23.05 11.62 24.67
C LYS A 138 -21.80 11.32 25.48
N THR A 139 -20.66 11.23 24.80
CA THR A 139 -19.32 11.04 25.38
C THR A 139 -18.34 12.04 24.77
N THR A 140 -17.08 12.05 25.21
CA THR A 140 -16.02 12.84 24.58
C THR A 140 -15.62 12.30 23.20
N PHE A 141 -15.90 11.03 22.92
CA PHE A 141 -15.75 10.42 21.59
C PHE A 141 -16.84 10.90 20.61
N GLY A 142 -17.99 11.33 21.13
CA GLY A 142 -19.19 11.67 20.39
C GLY A 142 -20.40 10.92 20.92
N TYR A 143 -21.41 10.70 20.06
CA TYR A 143 -22.56 9.89 20.41
C TYR A 143 -22.27 8.42 20.14
N ILE A 144 -22.47 7.58 21.17
CA ILE A 144 -22.33 6.11 21.07
C ILE A 144 -23.63 5.45 21.51
N PRO A 145 -23.91 4.18 21.14
CA PRO A 145 -25.05 3.43 21.65
C PRO A 145 -25.09 3.41 23.17
N ALA A 146 -26.27 3.55 23.76
CA ALA A 146 -26.41 3.64 25.22
C ALA A 146 -26.00 2.33 25.96
N ASP A 147 -26.06 1.20 25.26
CA ASP A 147 -25.66 -0.13 25.75
C ASP A 147 -24.13 -0.39 25.65
N TRP A 148 -23.38 0.47 24.94
CA TRP A 148 -21.91 0.37 24.94
C TRP A 148 -21.33 0.96 26.22
N GLU A 149 -20.25 0.39 26.72
CA GLU A 149 -19.46 0.98 27.79
C GLU A 149 -18.55 2.09 27.27
N TYR A 150 -17.97 2.86 28.18
CA TYR A 150 -16.98 3.90 27.83
C TYR A 150 -15.89 3.98 28.90
N PRO A 151 -15.17 2.87 29.14
CA PRO A 151 -14.13 2.80 30.16
C PRO A 151 -12.87 3.55 29.75
N LYS A 152 -12.01 3.80 30.74
CA LYS A 152 -10.62 4.15 30.51
C LYS A 152 -9.84 2.93 30.05
N ILE A 153 -8.74 3.17 29.33
CA ILE A 153 -7.85 2.10 28.86
C ILE A 153 -7.28 1.29 30.03
N ASP A 154 -6.98 1.90 31.19
CA ASP A 154 -6.48 1.17 32.37
C ASP A 154 -7.47 0.18 33.00
N VAL A 155 -8.76 0.30 32.68
CA VAL A 155 -9.80 -0.67 33.13
C VAL A 155 -9.76 -1.95 32.29
N ILE A 156 -9.28 -1.87 31.08
CA ILE A 156 -9.32 -2.94 30.09
C ILE A 156 -7.95 -3.38 29.58
N CYS A 157 -6.88 -2.67 29.96
CA CYS A 157 -5.50 -2.99 29.56
C CYS A 157 -4.55 -2.79 30.75
N SER A 158 -3.44 -3.52 30.72
CA SER A 158 -2.37 -3.43 31.70
C SER A 158 -1.03 -3.19 31.05
N GLN A 159 -0.18 -2.32 31.63
CA GLN A 159 1.16 -2.07 31.12
C GLN A 159 2.09 -3.25 31.39
N LEU A 160 2.92 -3.60 30.41
CA LEU A 160 4.01 -4.55 30.55
C LEU A 160 5.33 -3.78 30.72
N LEU A 161 6.09 -4.10 31.77
CA LEU A 161 7.34 -3.43 32.13
C LEU A 161 8.58 -4.32 31.94
N GLU A 162 8.39 -5.53 31.45
CA GLU A 162 9.46 -6.52 31.29
C GLU A 162 10.55 -6.01 30.34
N LYS A 163 11.81 -6.24 30.77
CA LYS A 163 13.01 -5.89 30.00
C LYS A 163 13.78 -7.15 29.65
N ASN A 164 14.56 -7.09 28.60
CA ASN A 164 15.44 -8.18 28.15
C ASN A 164 16.71 -8.29 29.02
N ILE A 165 16.56 -8.38 30.33
CA ILE A 165 17.70 -8.39 31.29
C ILE A 165 18.65 -9.56 31.02
N SER A 166 18.12 -10.68 30.55
CA SER A 166 18.94 -11.86 30.21
C SER A 166 19.80 -11.67 28.95
N GLY A 167 19.58 -10.61 28.18
CA GLY A 167 20.25 -10.40 26.89
C GLY A 167 19.86 -11.41 25.82
N ALA A 168 18.67 -12.02 25.92
CA ALA A 168 18.20 -13.00 24.95
C ALA A 168 18.13 -12.37 23.53
N ASP A 169 18.53 -13.14 22.53
CA ASP A 169 18.54 -12.71 21.12
C ASP A 169 17.15 -12.86 20.49
N TYR A 170 16.24 -11.97 20.86
CA TYR A 170 14.93 -11.88 20.25
C TYR A 170 14.92 -10.87 19.11
N PRO A 171 14.04 -11.04 18.08
CA PRO A 171 13.90 -10.08 16.99
C PRO A 171 13.52 -8.70 17.49
N VAL A 172 14.22 -7.66 17.01
CA VAL A 172 13.88 -6.27 17.34
C VAL A 172 12.84 -5.75 16.38
N LEU A 173 11.75 -5.21 16.93
CA LEU A 173 10.62 -4.66 16.22
C LEU A 173 10.62 -3.14 16.25
N SER A 174 10.15 -2.55 15.17
CA SER A 174 9.82 -1.12 15.07
C SER A 174 8.35 -0.96 14.72
N CYS A 175 7.71 0.08 15.24
CA CYS A 175 6.32 0.39 14.89
C CYS A 175 6.28 1.41 13.76
N SER A 176 5.79 0.98 12.60
CA SER A 176 5.53 1.83 11.44
C SER A 176 4.15 2.45 11.54
N LYS A 177 4.01 3.70 11.10
CA LYS A 177 2.73 4.41 11.00
C LYS A 177 1.67 3.60 10.21
N HIS A 178 2.06 2.96 9.13
CA HIS A 178 1.13 2.29 8.22
C HIS A 178 1.04 0.78 8.43
N ALA A 179 2.18 0.13 8.70
CA ALA A 179 2.26 -1.33 8.79
C ALA A 179 2.14 -1.90 10.23
N GLY A 180 2.01 -1.02 11.25
CA GLY A 180 2.09 -1.46 12.64
C GLY A 180 3.50 -1.98 12.96
N PHE A 181 3.62 -3.08 13.72
CA PHE A 181 4.92 -3.66 13.99
C PHE A 181 5.53 -4.30 12.74
N VAL A 182 6.82 -4.09 12.57
CA VAL A 182 7.66 -4.67 11.52
C VAL A 182 8.97 -5.16 12.13
N ASP A 183 9.56 -6.19 11.54
CA ASP A 183 10.93 -6.60 11.86
C ASP A 183 11.89 -5.48 11.40
N SER A 184 12.61 -4.89 12.35
CA SER A 184 13.44 -3.72 12.08
C SER A 184 14.53 -4.00 11.05
N LEU A 185 15.18 -5.16 11.11
CA LEU A 185 16.26 -5.50 10.18
C LEU A 185 15.76 -5.72 8.76
N LYS A 186 14.64 -6.44 8.62
CA LYS A 186 14.02 -6.72 7.31
C LYS A 186 13.46 -5.46 6.66
N TYR A 187 12.84 -4.59 7.46
CA TYR A 187 12.18 -3.38 6.98
C TYR A 187 13.18 -2.31 6.52
N PHE A 188 14.18 -2.01 7.38
CA PHE A 188 15.17 -0.96 7.08
C PHE A 188 16.36 -1.46 6.27
N LYS A 189 16.51 -2.79 6.05
CA LYS A 189 17.64 -3.43 5.35
C LYS A 189 19.01 -3.07 5.93
N LYS A 190 19.05 -2.53 7.15
CA LYS A 190 20.23 -2.17 7.91
C LYS A 190 19.87 -2.18 9.40
N ARG A 191 20.87 -2.38 10.25
CA ARG A 191 20.68 -2.28 11.69
C ARG A 191 20.45 -0.82 12.09
N VAL A 192 19.29 -0.54 12.71
CA VAL A 192 18.89 0.80 13.19
C VAL A 192 18.71 0.83 14.71
N TYR A 193 19.17 -0.19 15.42
CA TYR A 193 19.03 -0.36 16.85
C TYR A 193 20.38 -0.73 17.49
N SER A 194 20.50 -0.57 18.83
CA SER A 194 21.72 -0.83 19.59
C SER A 194 22.16 -2.29 19.49
N GLU A 195 23.45 -2.53 19.62
CA GLU A 195 24.00 -3.88 19.79
C GLU A 195 23.60 -4.50 21.12
N ASP A 196 23.69 -3.72 22.19
CA ASP A 196 23.18 -4.10 23.49
C ASP A 196 21.65 -3.86 23.54
N THR A 197 20.92 -4.95 23.64
CA THR A 197 19.45 -4.98 23.76
C THR A 197 18.99 -5.31 25.19
N SER A 198 19.87 -5.40 26.17
CA SER A 198 19.52 -5.73 27.57
C SER A 198 18.54 -4.73 28.21
N GLY A 199 18.59 -3.47 27.80
CA GLY A 199 17.65 -2.43 28.21
C GLY A 199 16.32 -2.41 27.43
N TYR A 200 16.18 -3.21 26.36
CA TYR A 200 14.96 -3.23 25.52
C TYR A 200 13.79 -3.83 26.27
N ARG A 201 12.58 -3.43 25.89
CA ARG A 201 11.35 -3.98 26.44
C ARG A 201 10.97 -5.24 25.67
N VAL A 202 10.53 -6.25 26.40
CA VAL A 202 9.94 -7.47 25.84
C VAL A 202 8.51 -7.16 25.42
N ILE A 203 8.17 -7.57 24.20
CA ILE A 203 6.81 -7.50 23.67
C ILE A 203 6.36 -8.88 23.18
N PRO A 204 5.55 -9.59 23.98
CA PRO A 204 4.96 -10.86 23.57
C PRO A 204 3.98 -10.71 22.41
N LYS A 205 3.65 -11.81 21.77
CA LYS A 205 2.58 -11.87 20.78
C LYS A 205 1.25 -11.40 21.38
N ASP A 206 0.41 -10.82 20.56
CA ASP A 206 -0.88 -10.25 20.90
C ASP A 206 -0.84 -9.11 21.93
N CYS A 207 0.34 -8.52 22.15
CA CYS A 207 0.52 -7.30 22.93
C CYS A 207 0.62 -6.07 22.04
N PHE A 208 0.22 -4.94 22.59
CA PHE A 208 0.27 -3.63 21.94
C PHE A 208 1.54 -2.89 22.30
N GLY A 209 1.95 -1.98 21.45
CA GLY A 209 3.01 -1.05 21.77
C GLY A 209 3.08 0.14 20.83
N PHE A 210 3.65 1.22 21.35
CA PHE A 210 3.90 2.44 20.60
C PHE A 210 5.14 3.15 21.11
N PRO A 211 5.90 3.86 20.26
CA PRO A 211 6.97 4.75 20.67
C PRO A 211 6.35 6.02 21.29
N ALA A 212 6.70 6.30 22.54
CA ALA A 212 6.07 7.39 23.33
C ALA A 212 6.18 8.77 22.65
N ASN A 213 7.19 8.99 21.81
CA ASN A 213 7.51 10.24 21.13
C ASN A 213 6.99 10.34 19.68
N HIS A 214 6.24 9.36 19.18
CA HIS A 214 5.73 9.33 17.80
C HIS A 214 4.31 8.76 17.68
N ILE A 215 3.60 8.63 18.80
CA ILE A 215 2.23 8.10 18.78
C ILE A 215 1.25 9.06 18.08
N GLU A 216 1.53 10.37 18.13
CA GLU A 216 0.74 11.42 17.47
C GLU A 216 0.74 11.27 15.94
N GLU A 217 1.73 10.58 15.39
CA GLU A 217 1.78 10.21 13.97
C GLU A 217 0.89 9.00 13.64
N GLY A 218 0.33 8.32 14.65
CA GLY A 218 -0.44 7.09 14.52
C GLY A 218 0.43 5.83 14.61
N SER A 219 1.65 5.94 15.16
CA SER A 219 2.59 4.83 15.33
C SER A 219 2.21 3.98 16.55
N ILE A 220 1.10 3.24 16.46
CA ILE A 220 0.68 2.21 17.42
C ILE A 220 0.54 0.87 16.70
N GLY A 221 0.93 -0.24 17.33
CA GLY A 221 0.93 -1.57 16.76
C GLY A 221 0.40 -2.63 17.70
N LEU A 222 -0.19 -3.69 17.11
CA LEU A 222 -0.47 -4.97 17.73
C LEU A 222 0.55 -5.98 17.22
N GLN A 223 1.33 -6.57 18.11
CA GLN A 223 2.39 -7.51 17.75
C GLN A 223 1.79 -8.88 17.43
N LYS A 224 1.94 -9.32 16.16
CA LYS A 224 1.47 -10.63 15.65
C LYS A 224 2.55 -11.40 14.88
N ILE A 225 3.80 -10.90 14.87
CA ILE A 225 4.85 -11.40 13.97
C ILE A 225 5.63 -12.55 14.62
N TYR A 226 5.98 -12.41 15.89
CA TYR A 226 6.81 -13.36 16.65
C TYR A 226 6.15 -13.70 17.98
N GLU A 227 6.47 -14.86 18.56
CA GLU A 227 5.99 -15.21 19.90
C GLU A 227 6.52 -14.21 20.95
N ILE A 228 7.78 -13.80 20.79
CA ILE A 228 8.44 -12.77 21.61
C ILE A 228 9.24 -11.86 20.69
N GLY A 229 9.15 -10.56 20.89
CA GLY A 229 9.97 -9.54 20.23
C GLY A 229 10.52 -8.53 21.21
N LEU A 230 11.44 -7.71 20.75
CA LEU A 230 12.02 -6.59 21.51
C LEU A 230 11.64 -5.27 20.88
N VAL A 231 11.38 -4.25 21.70
CA VAL A 231 11.22 -2.87 21.27
C VAL A 231 12.12 -1.94 22.09
N SER A 232 12.50 -0.83 21.51
CA SER A 232 13.34 0.19 22.19
C SER A 232 12.76 0.60 23.55
N PRO A 233 13.58 0.99 24.53
CA PRO A 233 13.15 1.44 25.86
C PRO A 233 12.13 2.57 25.86
N ILE A 234 12.07 3.35 24.78
CA ILE A 234 11.10 4.46 24.64
C ILE A 234 9.66 3.98 24.42
N TYR A 235 9.46 2.70 24.07
CA TYR A 235 8.13 2.16 23.83
C TYR A 235 7.35 1.99 25.12
N VAL A 236 6.06 2.26 25.03
CA VAL A 236 5.06 1.77 25.98
C VAL A 236 4.53 0.45 25.42
N VAL A 237 4.59 -0.61 26.23
CA VAL A 237 4.07 -1.94 25.90
C VAL A 237 2.92 -2.26 26.85
N PHE A 238 1.82 -2.78 26.33
CA PHE A 238 0.65 -3.13 27.12
C PHE A 238 -0.12 -4.32 26.52
N VAL A 239 -0.90 -4.97 27.37
CA VAL A 239 -1.77 -6.10 27.02
C VAL A 239 -3.22 -5.78 27.36
N ALA A 240 -4.15 -6.17 26.50
CA ALA A 240 -5.58 -6.04 26.77
C ALA A 240 -6.11 -7.28 27.51
N ASP A 241 -7.11 -7.05 28.36
CA ASP A 241 -7.88 -8.10 29.03
C ASP A 241 -8.82 -8.75 27.99
N GLN A 242 -8.47 -9.93 27.52
CA GLN A 242 -9.22 -10.64 26.46
C GLN A 242 -10.61 -11.12 26.88
N GLU A 243 -10.92 -11.13 28.17
CA GLU A 243 -12.29 -11.37 28.66
C GLU A 243 -13.22 -10.18 28.40
N LYS A 244 -12.66 -8.98 28.24
CA LYS A 244 -13.39 -7.73 28.01
C LYS A 244 -13.22 -7.16 26.61
N VAL A 245 -12.03 -7.37 26.00
CA VAL A 245 -11.63 -6.67 24.78
C VAL A 245 -11.06 -7.61 23.73
N ASN A 246 -11.60 -7.52 22.51
CA ASN A 246 -10.98 -8.11 21.34
C ASN A 246 -9.80 -7.25 20.85
N ASN A 247 -8.63 -7.83 20.71
CA ASN A 247 -7.40 -7.14 20.31
C ASN A 247 -7.51 -6.47 18.94
N ASP A 248 -8.13 -7.11 17.97
CA ASP A 248 -8.27 -6.56 16.60
C ASP A 248 -9.26 -5.40 16.55
N TYR A 249 -10.35 -5.48 17.34
CA TYR A 249 -11.27 -4.37 17.55
C TYR A 249 -10.55 -3.16 18.16
N LEU A 250 -9.84 -3.36 19.28
CA LEU A 250 -9.12 -2.30 19.97
C LEU A 250 -8.04 -1.69 19.05
N TYR A 251 -7.30 -2.53 18.31
CA TYR A 251 -6.30 -2.06 17.37
C TYR A 251 -6.91 -1.18 16.27
N ALA A 252 -8.01 -1.63 15.66
CA ALA A 252 -8.71 -0.86 14.64
C ALA A 252 -9.19 0.49 15.19
N LEU A 253 -9.73 0.51 16.41
CA LEU A 253 -10.20 1.72 17.08
C LEU A 253 -9.06 2.72 17.34
N LEU A 254 -7.94 2.25 17.93
CA LEU A 254 -6.79 3.09 18.26
C LEU A 254 -6.03 3.60 17.01
N LYS A 255 -6.24 2.98 15.85
CA LYS A 255 -5.70 3.42 14.55
C LYS A 255 -6.55 4.46 13.84
N THR A 256 -7.73 4.80 14.34
CA THR A 256 -8.60 5.81 13.72
C THR A 256 -7.99 7.22 13.81
N GLU A 257 -8.37 8.07 12.87
CA GLU A 257 -7.96 9.49 12.86
C GLU A 257 -8.42 10.21 14.14
N HIS A 258 -9.58 9.85 14.70
CA HIS A 258 -10.05 10.38 15.97
C HIS A 258 -9.03 10.14 17.10
N TYR A 259 -8.57 8.89 17.28
CA TYR A 259 -7.60 8.58 18.33
C TYR A 259 -6.22 9.16 18.02
N ARG A 260 -5.82 9.28 16.76
CA ARG A 260 -4.61 10.01 16.40
C ARG A 260 -4.65 11.47 16.89
N GLN A 261 -5.79 12.15 16.75
CA GLN A 261 -5.99 13.51 17.26
C GLN A 261 -6.01 13.55 18.80
N VAL A 262 -6.66 12.58 19.45
CA VAL A 262 -6.66 12.44 20.92
C VAL A 262 -5.23 12.25 21.43
N PHE A 263 -4.42 11.40 20.81
CA PHE A 263 -3.01 11.20 21.17
C PHE A 263 -2.18 12.47 20.95
N SER A 264 -2.38 13.15 19.84
CA SER A 264 -1.70 14.42 19.55
C SER A 264 -2.03 15.49 20.62
N ALA A 265 -3.29 15.62 21.01
CA ALA A 265 -3.71 16.55 22.06
C ALA A 265 -3.12 16.17 23.44
N ALA A 266 -3.09 14.89 23.78
CA ALA A 266 -2.52 14.39 25.03
C ALA A 266 -0.99 14.54 25.06
N THR A 267 -0.31 14.38 23.94
CA THR A 267 1.14 14.60 23.81
C THR A 267 1.51 16.07 23.99
N ASN A 268 0.75 16.98 23.39
CA ASN A 268 1.01 18.43 23.49
C ASN A 268 0.73 19.00 24.87
N SER A 269 -0.14 18.37 25.67
CA SER A 269 -0.44 18.75 27.03
C SER A 269 0.57 18.24 28.05
N SER A 270 1.50 17.35 27.65
CA SER A 270 2.53 16.82 28.54
C SER A 270 3.58 17.90 28.87
N VAL A 271 3.97 17.98 30.13
CA VAL A 271 4.98 18.96 30.65
C VAL A 271 6.39 18.64 30.11
N ASP A 272 6.57 17.51 29.46
CA ASP A 272 7.84 17.08 28.92
C ASP A 272 8.14 17.81 27.59
N ARG A 273 9.24 18.58 27.57
CA ARG A 273 9.66 19.44 26.43
C ARG A 273 9.81 18.72 25.06
N ARG A 274 9.70 17.40 25.05
CA ARG A 274 9.84 16.57 23.85
C ARG A 274 8.52 15.93 23.37
N GLY A 275 7.38 16.29 23.99
CA GLY A 275 6.08 15.78 23.57
C GLY A 275 6.04 14.25 23.59
N SER A 276 5.98 13.59 24.76
CA SER A 276 5.86 12.14 24.84
C SER A 276 4.58 11.75 25.57
N LEU A 277 3.87 10.76 25.03
CA LEU A 277 2.69 10.17 25.68
C LEU A 277 3.13 8.90 26.42
N ARG A 278 3.14 8.97 27.75
CA ARG A 278 3.48 7.84 28.61
C ARG A 278 2.23 7.06 29.01
N TRP A 279 2.43 5.90 29.62
CA TRP A 279 1.34 5.01 30.01
C TRP A 279 0.28 5.71 30.87
N LYS A 280 0.67 6.52 31.83
CA LYS A 280 -0.25 7.21 32.76
C LYS A 280 -1.27 8.08 32.03
N GLU A 281 -0.82 8.86 31.07
CA GLU A 281 -1.67 9.74 30.27
C GLU A 281 -2.46 8.93 29.24
N PHE A 282 -1.82 7.97 28.55
CA PHE A 282 -2.44 7.09 27.58
C PHE A 282 -3.57 6.25 28.22
N SER A 283 -3.31 5.66 29.39
CA SER A 283 -4.27 4.78 30.04
C SER A 283 -5.50 5.50 30.60
N SER A 284 -5.43 6.81 30.75
CA SER A 284 -6.55 7.65 31.18
C SER A 284 -7.54 7.97 30.04
N ILE A 285 -7.20 7.67 28.81
CA ILE A 285 -8.04 7.89 27.63
C ILE A 285 -9.21 6.89 27.67
N HIS A 286 -10.42 7.36 27.35
CA HIS A 286 -11.60 6.53 27.29
C HIS A 286 -11.80 5.96 25.87
N VAL A 287 -12.38 4.77 25.79
CA VAL A 287 -12.68 4.09 24.53
C VAL A 287 -14.11 3.56 24.51
N PRO A 288 -14.84 3.69 23.38
CA PRO A 288 -16.14 3.04 23.22
C PRO A 288 -15.94 1.52 23.20
N LEU A 289 -16.71 0.81 23.99
CA LEU A 289 -16.58 -0.62 24.18
C LEU A 289 -17.94 -1.30 24.01
N PRO A 290 -18.23 -1.88 22.83
CA PRO A 290 -19.38 -2.74 22.63
C PRO A 290 -19.29 -4.03 23.48
N PRO A 291 -20.38 -4.78 23.61
CA PRO A 291 -20.30 -6.16 24.12
C PRO A 291 -19.29 -6.99 23.31
N LEU A 292 -18.56 -7.90 23.98
CA LEU A 292 -17.45 -8.66 23.35
C LEU A 292 -17.87 -9.40 22.07
N LYS A 293 -19.11 -9.91 22.02
CA LYS A 293 -19.67 -10.53 20.80
C LYS A 293 -19.65 -9.57 19.63
N GLU A 294 -20.09 -8.33 19.81
CA GLU A 294 -20.12 -7.30 18.76
C GLU A 294 -18.72 -6.86 18.38
N GLN A 295 -17.78 -6.74 19.34
CA GLN A 295 -16.37 -6.48 19.03
C GLN A 295 -15.80 -7.55 18.10
N ASN A 296 -16.08 -8.83 18.36
CA ASN A 296 -15.65 -9.96 17.53
C ASN A 296 -16.23 -9.88 16.11
N GLU A 297 -17.51 -9.54 16.01
CA GLU A 297 -18.18 -9.37 14.71
C GLU A 297 -17.58 -8.18 13.92
N ILE A 298 -17.33 -7.04 14.56
CA ILE A 298 -16.69 -5.89 13.95
C ILE A 298 -15.26 -6.24 13.49
N ALA A 299 -14.47 -6.88 14.35
CA ALA A 299 -13.11 -7.32 14.00
C ALA A 299 -13.11 -8.28 12.81
N ALA A 300 -14.05 -9.22 12.75
CA ALA A 300 -14.18 -10.15 11.63
C ALA A 300 -14.50 -9.44 10.30
N VAL A 301 -15.40 -8.44 10.31
CA VAL A 301 -15.71 -7.65 9.11
C VAL A 301 -14.49 -6.87 8.62
N ILE A 302 -13.75 -6.23 9.53
CA ILE A 302 -12.52 -5.51 9.19
C ILE A 302 -11.47 -6.47 8.61
N ALA A 303 -11.29 -7.64 9.21
CA ALA A 303 -10.34 -8.65 8.73
C ALA A 303 -10.70 -9.19 7.33
N ILE A 304 -11.99 -9.31 7.01
CA ILE A 304 -12.43 -9.69 5.66
C ILE A 304 -12.07 -8.61 4.65
N ALA A 305 -12.33 -7.33 4.97
CA ALA A 305 -11.97 -6.21 4.10
C ALA A 305 -10.43 -6.11 3.88
N ASP A 306 -9.62 -6.37 4.91
CA ASP A 306 -8.17 -6.42 4.77
C ASP A 306 -7.70 -7.54 3.85
N LYS A 307 -8.28 -8.73 3.97
CA LYS A 307 -7.97 -9.87 3.09
C LYS A 307 -8.32 -9.58 1.63
N GLU A 308 -9.45 -8.91 1.38
CA GLU A 308 -9.83 -8.51 0.02
C GLU A 308 -8.82 -7.52 -0.58
N ILE A 309 -8.43 -6.50 0.20
CA ILE A 309 -7.43 -5.51 -0.23
C ILE A 309 -6.10 -6.17 -0.54
N GLU A 310 -5.61 -7.09 0.29
CA GLU A 310 -4.35 -7.80 0.05
C GLU A 310 -4.43 -8.74 -1.17
N ALA A 311 -5.58 -9.39 -1.39
CA ALA A 311 -5.81 -10.20 -2.59
C ALA A 311 -5.78 -9.35 -3.87
N LEU A 312 -6.41 -8.15 -3.84
CA LEU A 312 -6.39 -7.21 -4.97
C LEU A 312 -4.98 -6.66 -5.24
N LYS A 313 -4.20 -6.34 -4.19
CA LYS A 313 -2.79 -5.92 -4.35
C LYS A 313 -1.95 -7.02 -5.00
N SER A 314 -2.09 -8.25 -4.55
CA SER A 314 -1.38 -9.41 -5.08
C SER A 314 -1.76 -9.65 -6.54
N LYS A 315 -3.05 -9.59 -6.88
CA LYS A 315 -3.56 -9.70 -8.24
C LYS A 315 -3.01 -8.60 -9.14
N LEU A 316 -3.02 -7.35 -8.68
CA LEU A 316 -2.48 -6.22 -9.45
C LEU A 316 -1.00 -6.39 -9.76
N LYS A 317 -0.22 -6.85 -8.79
CA LYS A 317 1.21 -7.16 -8.98
C LYS A 317 1.38 -8.24 -10.05
N CYS A 318 0.66 -9.36 -9.95
CA CYS A 318 0.72 -10.47 -10.90
C CYS A 318 0.39 -9.99 -12.33
N ILE A 319 -0.72 -9.28 -12.52
CA ILE A 319 -1.14 -8.75 -13.83
C ILE A 319 -0.07 -7.83 -14.44
N LYS A 320 0.58 -6.97 -13.63
CA LYS A 320 1.66 -6.10 -14.10
C LYS A 320 2.90 -6.88 -14.51
N GLU A 321 3.28 -7.90 -13.76
CA GLU A 321 4.41 -8.78 -14.08
C GLU A 321 4.17 -9.59 -15.34
N GLU A 322 2.98 -10.17 -15.49
CA GLU A 322 2.58 -10.91 -16.69
C GLU A 322 2.55 -10.02 -17.95
N LYS A 323 1.97 -8.80 -17.84
CA LYS A 323 2.01 -7.82 -18.93
C LYS A 323 3.45 -7.51 -19.33
N ASN A 324 4.34 -7.26 -18.37
CA ASN A 324 5.74 -6.96 -18.67
C ASN A 324 6.45 -8.12 -19.38
N ALA A 325 6.22 -9.36 -18.95
CA ALA A 325 6.78 -10.55 -19.59
C ALA A 325 6.25 -10.69 -21.03
N LEU A 326 4.95 -10.48 -21.23
CA LEU A 326 4.33 -10.53 -22.54
C LEU A 326 4.84 -9.42 -23.48
N MET A 327 4.99 -8.20 -22.96
CA MET A 327 5.61 -7.09 -23.71
C MET A 327 7.02 -7.44 -24.19
N GLN A 328 7.85 -8.06 -23.34
CA GLN A 328 9.19 -8.49 -23.75
C GLN A 328 9.16 -9.48 -24.89
N GLN A 329 8.21 -10.39 -24.93
CA GLN A 329 8.12 -11.39 -25.99
C GLN A 329 7.57 -10.82 -27.30
N LEU A 330 6.49 -10.06 -27.24
CA LEU A 330 5.79 -9.52 -28.41
C LEU A 330 6.55 -8.37 -29.07
N LEU A 331 7.11 -7.45 -28.27
CA LEU A 331 7.77 -6.24 -28.77
C LEU A 331 9.24 -6.46 -29.15
N THR A 332 9.75 -7.66 -28.99
CA THR A 332 11.07 -8.09 -29.50
C THR A 332 10.98 -9.06 -30.67
N GLY A 333 9.76 -9.50 -31.00
CA GLY A 333 9.52 -10.50 -32.05
C GLY A 333 9.83 -11.95 -31.66
N ASN A 334 10.16 -12.20 -30.37
CA ASN A 334 10.39 -13.55 -29.85
C ASN A 334 9.09 -14.39 -29.86
N LEU A 335 7.95 -13.73 -29.72
CA LEU A 335 6.62 -14.31 -29.90
C LEU A 335 5.92 -13.54 -31.00
N ARG A 336 5.49 -14.27 -32.05
CA ARG A 336 4.77 -13.72 -33.19
C ARG A 336 3.27 -13.98 -33.06
N VAL A 337 2.47 -12.96 -33.35
CA VAL A 337 1.00 -13.09 -33.30
C VAL A 337 0.53 -13.57 -34.68
N LYS A 338 0.09 -14.84 -34.77
CA LYS A 338 -0.47 -15.39 -35.98
C LYS A 338 -1.77 -14.68 -36.35
N MET A 339 -1.91 -14.35 -37.62
CA MET A 339 -3.17 -13.81 -38.18
C MET A 339 -4.22 -14.94 -38.22
N ASN A 340 -5.27 -14.80 -37.41
CA ASN A 340 -6.46 -15.64 -37.63
C ASN A 340 -7.23 -15.10 -38.83
N GLY A 341 -7.04 -15.77 -39.97
CA GLY A 341 -7.85 -15.55 -41.15
C GLY A 341 -7.07 -15.28 -42.44
N VAL A 342 -6.49 -16.27 -43.01
CA VAL A 342 -6.61 -16.75 -44.41
C VAL A 342 -5.87 -18.09 -44.46
N ALA A 343 -6.59 -19.18 -44.58
CA ALA A 343 -6.01 -20.44 -44.97
C ALA A 343 -5.44 -20.26 -46.39
N GLN A 344 -4.15 -20.00 -46.49
CA GLN A 344 -3.45 -20.27 -47.72
C GLN A 344 -3.26 -21.79 -47.80
N ASN A 345 -4.11 -22.43 -48.62
CA ASN A 345 -3.84 -23.75 -49.18
C ASN A 345 -2.47 -23.71 -49.85
N THR A 346 -1.45 -24.11 -49.17
CA THR A 346 -0.23 -24.58 -49.80
C THR A 346 -0.51 -26.02 -50.20
N GLN A 347 -1.02 -26.19 -51.43
CA GLN A 347 -0.90 -27.47 -52.13
C GLN A 347 0.60 -27.78 -52.27
N GLU A 348 1.07 -28.74 -51.50
CA GLU A 348 2.29 -29.45 -51.81
C GLU A 348 2.04 -30.16 -53.11
N ILE A 349 2.66 -29.66 -54.20
CA ILE A 349 2.86 -30.40 -55.41
C ILE A 349 3.99 -31.38 -55.10
N SER A 350 3.63 -32.62 -54.83
CA SER A 350 4.53 -33.77 -54.94
C SER A 350 4.78 -34.00 -56.39
N GLU A 351 5.97 -33.76 -56.88
CA GLU A 351 6.50 -34.32 -58.13
C GLU A 351 7.43 -35.49 -57.80
N ILE A 352 7.08 -36.54 -58.39
CA ILE A 352 7.64 -37.82 -58.84
C ILE A 352 9.18 -37.96 -58.73
#